data_25992d781fe994f71d1401caf3082f2a
#
_entry.id   25992d781fe994f71d1401caf3082f2a
#
_cell.length_a   1.000
_cell.length_b   1.000
_cell.length_c   1.000
_cell.angle_alpha   90.00
_cell.angle_beta   90.00
_cell.angle_gamma   90.00
#
_symmetry.space_group_name_H-M   'P 1'
#
loop_
_entity.id
_entity.type
_entity.pdbx_description
1 polymer ?
#
loop_
_entity_poly.entity_id
_entity_poly.type
_entity_poly.pdbx_seq_one_letter_code
_entity_poly.pdbx_strand_id
1 'polypeptide(L)'
;MLAWVGDHFQIPTVGIAVDPAHNPIDSPAVQALVRANRRALKTMADQPDLAIGYIASFLNRMTHEEVQRYYERYIRPYYTSDGRVDLNVARQAVDAVAAELGVASVAADAIYASSL
;
A
#
# COMPACT_ATOMS: atom_id res chain seq x y z
N MET A 1 -3.17 -1.79 -25.19
CA MET A 1 -2.82 -0.89 -24.07
C MET A 1 -1.75 0.07 -24.54
N LEU A 2 -1.97 1.38 -24.38
CA LEU A 2 -1.07 2.41 -24.90
C LEU A 2 0.07 2.74 -23.92
N ALA A 3 -0.20 2.77 -22.63
CA ALA A 3 0.77 3.02 -21.56
C ALA A 3 0.23 2.57 -20.19
N TRP A 4 1.14 2.35 -19.24
CA TRP A 4 0.80 2.20 -17.82
C TRP A 4 0.87 3.55 -17.13
N VAL A 5 -0.18 3.94 -16.41
CA VAL A 5 -0.20 5.20 -15.65
C VAL A 5 0.93 5.24 -14.63
N GLY A 6 1.23 4.13 -13.98
CA GLY A 6 2.31 4.01 -13.00
C GLY A 6 3.73 4.25 -13.53
N ASP A 7 3.93 4.16 -14.84
CA ASP A 7 5.22 4.50 -15.48
C ASP A 7 5.43 6.02 -15.57
N HIS A 8 4.34 6.79 -15.47
CA HIS A 8 4.35 8.24 -15.65
C HIS A 8 3.96 8.99 -14.38
N PHE A 9 3.12 8.37 -13.55
CA PHE A 9 2.63 8.98 -12.32
C PHE A 9 2.46 7.91 -11.24
N GLN A 10 3.26 8.03 -10.18
CA GLN A 10 3.22 7.12 -9.04
C GLN A 10 2.46 7.76 -7.87
N ILE A 11 1.53 7.01 -7.30
CA ILE A 11 0.77 7.38 -6.11
C ILE A 11 0.68 6.20 -5.15
N PRO A 12 0.59 6.41 -3.84
CA PRO A 12 0.20 5.35 -2.91
C PRO A 12 -1.25 4.94 -3.19
N THR A 13 -1.46 3.69 -3.58
CA THR A 13 -2.78 3.20 -4.00
C THR A 13 -3.48 2.35 -2.94
N VAL A 14 -2.71 1.74 -2.04
CA VAL A 14 -3.23 0.87 -0.98
C VAL A 14 -2.55 1.23 0.33
N GLY A 15 -3.33 1.32 1.39
CA GLY A 15 -2.85 1.60 2.72
C GLY A 15 -3.91 1.33 3.77
N ILE A 16 -3.51 1.43 5.03
CA ILE A 16 -4.41 1.35 6.18
C ILE A 16 -4.63 2.76 6.69
N ALA A 17 -5.89 3.17 6.75
CA ALA A 17 -6.29 4.45 7.33
C ALA A 17 -6.87 4.23 8.74
N VAL A 18 -6.50 5.09 9.65
CA VAL A 18 -7.06 5.14 11.00
C VAL A 18 -7.55 6.55 11.31
N ASP A 19 -8.62 6.65 12.09
CA ASP A 19 -9.04 7.93 12.66
C ASP A 19 -8.29 8.15 13.98
N PRO A 20 -7.36 9.12 14.06
CA PRO A 20 -6.53 9.31 15.25
C PRO A 20 -7.32 9.83 16.46
N ALA A 21 -8.52 10.38 16.26
CA ALA A 21 -9.39 10.79 17.36
C ALA A 21 -9.95 9.60 18.14
N HIS A 22 -10.22 8.49 17.44
CA HIS A 22 -10.75 7.26 18.05
C HIS A 22 -9.67 6.18 18.24
N ASN A 23 -8.66 6.19 17.41
CA ASN A 23 -7.57 5.22 17.40
C ASN A 23 -6.22 5.95 17.37
N PRO A 24 -5.73 6.45 18.51
CA PRO A 24 -4.44 7.12 18.57
C PRO A 24 -3.33 6.28 17.95
N ILE A 25 -2.43 6.91 17.19
CA ILE A 25 -1.37 6.23 16.43
C ILE A 25 -0.44 5.43 17.33
N ASP A 26 -0.22 5.89 18.55
CA ASP A 26 0.60 5.23 19.57
C ASP A 26 -0.16 4.16 20.38
N SER A 27 -1.46 3.99 20.13
CA SER A 27 -2.25 2.98 20.84
C SER A 27 -1.75 1.55 20.58
N PRO A 28 -1.85 0.65 21.58
CA PRO A 28 -1.43 -0.75 21.41
C PRO A 28 -2.09 -1.45 20.22
N ALA A 29 -3.35 -1.12 19.93
CA ALA A 29 -4.10 -1.71 18.82
C ALA A 29 -3.53 -1.28 17.46
N VAL A 30 -3.28 0.01 17.26
CA VAL A 30 -2.67 0.53 16.02
C VAL A 30 -1.26 -0.02 15.84
N GLN A 31 -0.46 -0.04 16.90
CA GLN A 31 0.88 -0.61 16.87
C GLN A 31 0.88 -2.12 16.55
N ALA A 32 -0.10 -2.87 17.06
CA ALA A 32 -0.25 -4.29 16.72
C ALA A 32 -0.62 -4.47 15.23
N LEU A 33 -1.52 -3.64 14.70
CA LEU A 33 -1.90 -3.65 13.30
C LEU A 33 -0.72 -3.33 12.38
N VAL A 34 0.08 -2.32 12.72
CA VAL A 34 1.31 -1.98 11.96
C VAL A 34 2.29 -3.14 11.95
N ARG A 35 2.54 -3.78 13.11
CA ARG A 35 3.41 -4.97 13.18
C ARG A 35 2.89 -6.12 12.33
N ALA A 36 1.58 -6.39 12.37
CA ALA A 36 0.96 -7.45 11.57
C ALA A 36 1.10 -7.17 10.07
N ASN A 37 0.83 -5.92 9.65
CA ASN A 37 0.99 -5.49 8.27
C ASN A 37 2.43 -5.64 7.78
N ARG A 38 3.41 -5.20 8.56
CA ARG A 38 4.84 -5.36 8.22
C ARG A 38 5.25 -6.82 8.08
N ARG A 39 4.77 -7.69 8.98
CA ARG A 39 5.02 -9.13 8.87
C ARG A 39 4.42 -9.72 7.60
N ALA A 40 3.20 -9.32 7.24
CA ALA A 40 2.55 -9.78 6.01
C ALA A 40 3.32 -9.33 4.77
N LEU A 41 3.70 -8.05 4.69
CA LEU A 41 4.49 -7.52 3.58
C LEU A 41 5.85 -8.19 3.45
N LYS A 42 6.52 -8.44 4.59
CA LYS A 42 7.77 -9.19 4.59
C LYS A 42 7.58 -10.63 4.10
N THR A 43 6.52 -11.31 4.52
CA THR A 43 6.18 -12.65 4.03
C THR A 43 5.93 -12.63 2.52
N MET A 44 5.21 -11.63 2.02
CA MET A 44 4.99 -11.47 0.58
C MET A 44 6.31 -11.29 -0.19
N ALA A 45 7.25 -10.55 0.33
CA ALA A 45 8.55 -10.34 -0.29
C ALA A 45 9.45 -11.59 -0.25
N ASP A 46 9.53 -12.24 0.91
CA ASP A 46 10.47 -13.34 1.17
C ASP A 46 9.94 -14.71 0.74
N GLN A 47 8.60 -14.88 0.76
CA GLN A 47 7.93 -16.15 0.51
C GLN A 47 6.76 -15.97 -0.48
N PRO A 48 7.06 -15.58 -1.74
CA PRO A 48 6.02 -15.26 -2.72
C PRO A 48 5.07 -16.43 -3.00
N ASP A 49 5.55 -17.67 -3.00
CA ASP A 49 4.72 -18.85 -3.24
C ASP A 49 3.66 -19.04 -2.15
N LEU A 50 4.02 -18.77 -0.89
CA LEU A 50 3.09 -18.80 0.23
C LEU A 50 2.02 -17.72 0.09
N ALA A 51 2.41 -16.50 -0.26
CA ALA A 51 1.50 -15.39 -0.49
C ALA A 51 0.54 -15.67 -1.66
N ILE A 52 1.06 -16.19 -2.78
CA ILE A 52 0.27 -16.59 -3.94
C ILE A 52 -0.76 -17.67 -3.56
N GLY A 53 -0.37 -18.66 -2.76
CA GLY A 53 -1.27 -19.70 -2.27
C GLY A 53 -2.42 -19.14 -1.43
N TYR A 54 -2.16 -18.20 -0.53
CA TYR A 54 -3.21 -17.52 0.24
C TYR A 54 -4.14 -16.69 -0.63
N ILE A 55 -3.60 -15.93 -1.58
CA ILE A 55 -4.39 -15.12 -2.51
C ILE A 55 -5.27 -16.01 -3.37
N ALA A 56 -4.73 -17.10 -3.92
CA ALA A 56 -5.49 -18.05 -4.73
C ALA A 56 -6.63 -18.71 -3.93
N SER A 57 -6.39 -19.04 -2.66
CA SER A 57 -7.42 -19.57 -1.77
C SER A 57 -8.52 -18.55 -1.46
N PHE A 58 -8.16 -17.29 -1.32
CA PHE A 58 -9.10 -16.21 -1.06
C PHE A 58 -9.88 -15.79 -2.32
N LEU A 59 -9.19 -15.68 -3.45
CA LEU A 59 -9.77 -15.36 -4.76
C LEU A 59 -10.12 -16.65 -5.52
N ASN A 60 -11.10 -17.39 -5.03
CA ASN A 60 -11.48 -18.72 -5.52
C ASN A 60 -11.96 -18.79 -6.99
N ARG A 61 -11.99 -17.67 -7.70
CA ARG A 61 -12.31 -17.57 -9.13
C ARG A 61 -11.10 -17.53 -10.05
N MET A 62 -9.90 -17.48 -9.48
CA MET A 62 -8.64 -17.47 -10.21
C MET A 62 -7.86 -18.75 -9.94
N THR A 63 -7.23 -19.30 -10.96
CA THR A 63 -6.30 -20.40 -10.80
C THR A 63 -5.02 -19.92 -10.11
N HIS A 64 -4.26 -20.85 -9.53
CA HIS A 64 -2.96 -20.54 -8.93
C HIS A 64 -2.01 -19.86 -9.93
N GLU A 65 -1.99 -20.31 -11.16
CA GLU A 65 -1.17 -19.75 -12.23
C GLU A 65 -1.58 -18.32 -12.61
N GLU A 66 -2.88 -18.02 -12.64
CA GLU A 66 -3.39 -16.66 -12.87
C GLU A 66 -3.01 -15.74 -11.74
N VAL A 67 -3.12 -16.18 -10.47
CA VAL A 67 -2.70 -15.41 -9.30
C VAL A 67 -1.20 -15.19 -9.33
N GLN A 68 -0.40 -16.19 -9.70
CA GLN A 68 1.05 -16.05 -9.81
C GLN A 68 1.43 -14.97 -10.83
N ARG A 69 0.84 -14.99 -12.02
CA ARG A 69 1.08 -13.95 -13.05
C ARG A 69 0.68 -12.57 -12.57
N TYR A 70 -0.47 -12.48 -11.89
CA TYR A 70 -0.94 -11.22 -11.29
C TYR A 70 0.02 -10.70 -10.22
N TYR A 71 0.47 -11.59 -9.33
CA TYR A 71 1.41 -11.28 -8.26
C TYR A 71 2.73 -10.71 -8.80
N GLU A 72 3.35 -11.40 -9.75
CA GLU A 72 4.63 -11.00 -10.34
C GLU A 72 4.53 -9.67 -11.10
N ARG A 73 3.38 -9.38 -11.71
CA ARG A 73 3.20 -8.17 -12.51
C ARG A 73 2.75 -6.96 -11.69
N TYR A 74 1.85 -7.15 -10.73
CA TYR A 74 1.14 -6.03 -10.09
C TYR A 74 1.39 -5.91 -8.58
N ILE A 75 1.89 -6.92 -7.92
CA ILE A 75 2.14 -6.88 -6.49
C ILE A 75 3.62 -6.73 -6.21
N ARG A 76 4.43 -7.67 -6.64
CA ARG A 76 5.84 -7.74 -6.33
C ARG A 76 6.63 -6.47 -6.68
N PRO A 77 6.44 -5.81 -7.85
CA PRO A 77 7.18 -4.60 -8.19
C PRO A 77 6.77 -3.35 -7.40
N TYR A 78 5.57 -3.34 -6.80
CA TYR A 78 4.96 -2.11 -6.27
C TYR A 78 4.71 -2.10 -4.78
N TYR A 79 4.58 -3.27 -4.13
CA TYR A 79 4.38 -3.34 -2.69
C TYR A 79 5.71 -3.22 -1.96
N THR A 80 5.77 -2.34 -0.97
CA THR A 80 6.95 -2.21 -0.11
C THR A 80 7.05 -3.36 0.87
N SER A 81 8.26 -3.79 1.21
CA SER A 81 8.48 -4.87 2.18
C SER A 81 8.34 -4.42 3.64
N ASP A 82 8.35 -3.12 3.89
CA ASP A 82 8.31 -2.53 5.24
C ASP A 82 7.04 -1.72 5.53
N GLY A 83 6.18 -1.53 4.53
CA GLY A 83 4.93 -0.78 4.65
C GLY A 83 5.11 0.74 4.71
N ARG A 84 6.30 1.24 4.45
CA ARG A 84 6.55 2.69 4.42
C ARG A 84 6.16 3.28 3.08
N VAL A 85 5.67 4.51 3.12
CA VAL A 85 5.43 5.31 1.92
C VAL A 85 6.66 6.17 1.61
N ASP A 86 6.98 6.29 0.33
CA ASP A 86 7.91 7.32 -0.12
C ASP A 86 7.22 8.68 -0.01
N LEU A 87 7.74 9.57 0.83
CA LEU A 87 7.13 10.88 1.07
C LEU A 87 7.13 11.80 -0.16
N ASN A 88 8.02 11.59 -1.12
CA ASN A 88 7.98 12.35 -2.37
C ASN A 88 6.82 11.88 -3.25
N VAL A 89 6.60 10.57 -3.32
CA VAL A 89 5.43 9.99 -4.01
C VAL A 89 4.14 10.42 -3.32
N ALA A 90 4.09 10.37 -1.98
CA ALA A 90 2.96 10.83 -1.19
C ALA A 90 2.65 12.31 -1.42
N ARG A 91 3.67 13.17 -1.47
CA ARG A 91 3.51 14.61 -1.74
C ARG A 91 2.91 14.85 -3.13
N GLN A 92 3.42 14.20 -4.15
CA GLN A 92 2.86 14.31 -5.50
C GLN A 92 1.38 13.93 -5.55
N ALA A 93 1.00 12.85 -4.84
CA ALA A 93 -0.39 12.41 -4.76
C ALA A 93 -1.27 13.43 -4.04
N VAL A 94 -0.83 13.95 -2.89
CA VAL A 94 -1.57 14.97 -2.13
C VAL A 94 -1.76 16.24 -2.95
N ASP A 95 -0.71 16.72 -3.60
CA ASP A 95 -0.76 17.94 -4.43
C ASP A 95 -1.69 17.76 -5.63
N ALA A 96 -1.63 16.61 -6.30
CA ALA A 96 -2.51 16.31 -7.43
C ALA A 96 -3.99 16.23 -7.03
N VAL A 97 -4.31 15.58 -5.91
CA VAL A 97 -5.67 15.49 -5.39
C VAL A 97 -6.18 16.86 -4.93
N ALA A 98 -5.35 17.65 -4.24
CA ALA A 98 -5.71 19.00 -3.80
C ALA A 98 -6.02 19.90 -4.99
N ALA A 99 -5.21 19.85 -6.05
CA ALA A 99 -5.43 20.59 -7.28
C ALA A 99 -6.75 20.18 -7.97
N GLU A 100 -7.03 18.88 -8.07
CA GLU A 100 -8.27 18.36 -8.66
C GLU A 100 -9.51 18.80 -7.86
N LEU A 101 -9.42 18.80 -6.54
CA LEU A 101 -10.51 19.22 -5.65
C LEU A 101 -10.63 20.74 -5.50
N GLY A 102 -9.66 21.51 -6.00
CA GLY A 102 -9.63 22.97 -5.85
C GLY A 102 -9.44 23.43 -4.39
N VAL A 103 -8.75 22.64 -3.57
CA VAL A 103 -8.46 22.95 -2.17
C VAL A 103 -6.97 23.18 -1.95
N ALA A 104 -6.61 23.80 -0.82
CA ALA A 104 -5.21 23.94 -0.44
C ALA A 104 -4.55 22.59 -0.17
N SER A 105 -3.34 22.40 -0.68
CA SER A 105 -2.55 21.21 -0.38
C SER A 105 -2.11 21.23 1.09
N VAL A 106 -1.95 20.02 1.67
CA VAL A 106 -1.44 19.82 3.02
C VAL A 106 -0.11 19.06 2.97
N ALA A 107 0.66 19.12 4.03
CA ALA A 107 1.91 18.37 4.11
C ALA A 107 1.64 16.85 4.10
N ALA A 108 2.41 16.10 3.32
CA ALA A 108 2.22 14.65 3.20
C ALA A 108 2.39 13.92 4.54
N ASP A 109 3.30 14.37 5.40
CA ASP A 109 3.52 13.82 6.74
C ASP A 109 2.39 14.11 7.74
N ALA A 110 1.48 15.05 7.42
CA ALA A 110 0.25 15.24 8.17
C ALA A 110 -0.80 14.14 7.89
N ILE A 111 -0.68 13.44 6.77
CA ILE A 111 -1.59 12.37 6.35
C ILE A 111 -0.95 10.99 6.54
N TYR A 112 0.32 10.85 6.18
CA TYR A 112 1.03 9.58 6.22
C TYR A 112 1.92 9.47 7.45
N ALA A 113 1.64 8.48 8.30
CA ALA A 113 2.44 8.22 9.49
C ALA A 113 3.76 7.51 9.13
N SER A 114 4.75 8.26 8.71
CA SER A 114 6.06 7.75 8.28
C SER A 114 6.96 7.28 9.43
N SER A 115 6.61 7.65 10.67
CA SER A 115 7.41 7.32 11.87
C SER A 115 7.05 5.97 12.52
N LEU A 116 6.07 5.28 12.01
CA LEU A 116 5.61 3.99 12.56
C LEU A 116 6.48 2.79 12.14
#